data_3064ce42eb7e6dcbdb3905487e91e8b9
#
_entry.id   3064ce42eb7e6dcbdb3905487e91e8b9
#
_cell.length_a   1.000
_cell.length_b   1.000
_cell.length_c   1.000
_cell.angle_alpha   90.00
_cell.angle_beta   90.00
_cell.angle_gamma   90.00
#
_symmetry.space_group_name_H-M   'P 1'
#
loop_
_entity.id
_entity.type
_entity.pdbx_description
1 polymer ?
#
loop_
_entity_poly.entity_id
_entity_poly.type
_entity_poly.pdbx_seq_one_letter_code
_entity_poly.pdbx_strand_id
1 'polypeptide(L)'
;MSTPGPSVFVVGAGVVGAACAEALAEAGCRVTVLEGGLAGAGATAASMGHLAVMDDSEALFALSAHSRRLWTERAATLSPECEDSPCGTLWVAADEEEMARVRDKADFYTARGETVEVLDAAALRKAEPQLRPGLAGALRVPADRVVHPPAATRFLLQRARSLGASVRERTAVEGVGPHRVRIGGAWSEADLVVVAAAATSPQLVPALPIEPRRGHLVITDRYPGFLGHQVIELGYHAHAFSGESVAFNVQPRRTGQLLIGSSRELVGWNPTVNTSLRARMLRRAREYLPGISALHAVRTWVGFRPATPDGLPLIGEWEPGLFVAAGHEGLGVTTALGTGQLVADLARGRTPALDPKPFDPRRPEVMRG
;
A
#
# COMPACT_ATOMS: atom_id res chain seq x y z
N MET A 1 -21.57 -13.17 32.47
CA MET A 1 -20.32 -12.54 32.00
C MET A 1 -19.99 -13.20 30.68
N SER A 2 -19.90 -12.46 29.57
CA SER A 2 -19.53 -13.02 28.27
C SER A 2 -18.08 -13.50 28.35
N THR A 3 -17.79 -14.68 27.80
CA THR A 3 -16.44 -15.24 27.71
C THR A 3 -15.55 -14.20 27.00
N PRO A 4 -14.35 -13.89 27.53
CA PRO A 4 -13.43 -12.99 26.88
C PRO A 4 -13.12 -13.48 25.45
N GLY A 5 -13.14 -12.58 24.48
CA GLY A 5 -12.76 -12.92 23.10
C GLY A 5 -11.34 -13.47 23.00
N PRO A 6 -10.99 -14.14 21.88
CA PRO A 6 -9.68 -14.74 21.68
C PRO A 6 -8.55 -13.71 21.80
N SER A 7 -7.43 -14.11 22.37
CA SER A 7 -6.20 -13.32 22.46
C SER A 7 -5.45 -13.39 21.13
N VAL A 8 -4.95 -12.23 20.66
CA VAL A 8 -4.25 -12.15 19.38
C VAL A 8 -2.98 -11.31 19.52
N PHE A 9 -1.86 -11.85 19.07
CA PHE A 9 -0.66 -11.06 18.81
C PHE A 9 -0.62 -10.65 17.34
N VAL A 10 -0.48 -9.35 17.07
CA VAL A 10 -0.18 -8.80 15.74
C VAL A 10 1.28 -8.36 15.73
N VAL A 11 2.11 -8.99 14.92
CA VAL A 11 3.55 -8.72 14.82
C VAL A 11 3.82 -7.75 13.67
N GLY A 12 4.20 -6.53 14.02
CA GLY A 12 4.38 -5.39 13.12
C GLY A 12 3.26 -4.34 13.26
N ALA A 13 3.65 -3.08 13.47
CA ALA A 13 2.77 -1.92 13.57
C ALA A 13 2.87 -0.99 12.35
N GLY A 14 3.13 -1.54 11.15
CA GLY A 14 2.91 -0.86 9.88
C GLY A 14 1.41 -0.69 9.60
N VAL A 15 1.06 -0.02 8.50
CA VAL A 15 -0.35 0.25 8.16
C VAL A 15 -1.20 -1.02 8.05
N VAL A 16 -0.63 -2.13 7.54
CA VAL A 16 -1.33 -3.43 7.44
C VAL A 16 -1.57 -4.03 8.83
N GLY A 17 -0.54 -4.08 9.68
CA GLY A 17 -0.69 -4.58 11.05
C GLY A 17 -1.64 -3.72 11.89
N ALA A 18 -1.65 -2.40 11.68
CA ALA A 18 -2.58 -1.50 12.32
C ALA A 18 -4.04 -1.76 11.90
N ALA A 19 -4.27 -2.01 10.60
CA ALA A 19 -5.59 -2.38 10.07
C ALA A 19 -6.05 -3.75 10.58
N CYS A 20 -5.15 -4.74 10.63
CA CYS A 20 -5.46 -6.03 11.24
C CYS A 20 -5.82 -5.91 12.72
N ALA A 21 -5.07 -5.08 13.47
CA ALA A 21 -5.35 -4.86 14.89
C ALA A 21 -6.71 -4.20 15.13
N GLU A 22 -7.07 -3.18 14.33
CA GLU A 22 -8.37 -2.56 14.41
C GLU A 22 -9.48 -3.56 14.11
N ALA A 23 -9.42 -4.25 12.96
CA ALA A 23 -10.45 -5.17 12.51
C ALA A 23 -10.66 -6.36 13.48
N LEU A 24 -9.56 -6.90 14.02
CA LEU A 24 -9.62 -7.96 15.03
C LEU A 24 -10.23 -7.46 16.36
N ALA A 25 -9.90 -6.25 16.79
CA ALA A 25 -10.48 -5.66 17.98
C ALA A 25 -11.97 -5.37 17.77
N GLU A 26 -12.40 -4.87 16.61
CA GLU A 26 -13.82 -4.73 16.23
C GLU A 26 -14.55 -6.08 16.19
N ALA A 27 -13.83 -7.15 15.84
CA ALA A 27 -14.36 -8.52 15.87
C ALA A 27 -14.41 -9.14 17.29
N GLY A 28 -14.07 -8.35 18.33
CA GLY A 28 -14.15 -8.77 19.73
C GLY A 28 -12.90 -9.54 20.23
N CYS A 29 -11.79 -9.51 19.52
CA CYS A 29 -10.53 -10.10 19.96
C CYS A 29 -9.79 -9.19 20.96
N ARG A 30 -9.02 -9.78 21.87
CA ARG A 30 -8.09 -9.08 22.75
C ARG A 30 -6.73 -8.95 22.06
N VAL A 31 -6.48 -7.81 21.42
CA VAL A 31 -5.32 -7.62 20.53
C VAL A 31 -4.15 -7.00 21.28
N THR A 32 -2.95 -7.55 21.05
CA THR A 32 -1.67 -6.94 21.42
C THR A 32 -0.81 -6.80 20.16
N VAL A 33 -0.51 -5.57 19.76
CA VAL A 33 0.41 -5.27 18.65
C VAL A 33 1.83 -5.19 19.19
N LEU A 34 2.76 -5.89 18.55
CA LEU A 34 4.18 -5.95 18.90
C LEU A 34 5.00 -5.34 17.75
N GLU A 35 5.75 -4.28 18.05
CA GLU A 35 6.56 -3.55 17.04
C GLU A 35 8.00 -3.40 17.53
N GLY A 36 8.95 -3.87 16.74
CA GLY A 36 10.37 -3.82 17.11
C GLY A 36 10.95 -2.40 17.13
N GLY A 37 10.40 -1.50 16.33
CA GLY A 37 10.79 -0.08 16.24
C GLY A 37 9.69 0.86 16.74
N LEU A 38 9.34 1.82 15.86
CA LEU A 38 8.22 2.74 16.04
C LEU A 38 7.10 2.42 15.05
N ALA A 39 5.87 2.56 15.48
CA ALA A 39 4.70 2.31 14.66
C ALA A 39 4.70 3.17 13.39
N GLY A 40 4.48 2.54 12.25
CA GLY A 40 4.44 3.18 10.94
C GLY A 40 5.81 3.64 10.39
N ALA A 41 6.93 3.35 11.06
CA ALA A 41 8.25 3.85 10.66
C ALA A 41 8.91 3.08 9.49
N GLY A 42 8.51 1.84 9.21
CA GLY A 42 9.10 0.98 8.18
C GLY A 42 8.69 1.34 6.75
N ALA A 43 8.29 0.34 5.96
CA ALA A 43 7.81 0.52 4.59
C ALA A 43 6.66 1.54 4.49
N THR A 44 5.83 1.64 5.53
CA THR A 44 4.74 2.62 5.63
C THR A 44 5.25 4.07 5.56
N ALA A 45 6.27 4.44 6.35
CA ALA A 45 6.82 5.80 6.31
C ALA A 45 7.54 6.11 5.00
N ALA A 46 8.02 5.09 4.31
CA ALA A 46 8.70 5.22 3.03
C ALA A 46 7.75 5.21 1.82
N SER A 47 6.45 5.04 2.02
CA SER A 47 5.45 4.95 0.95
C SER A 47 4.87 6.30 0.55
N MET A 48 4.19 6.33 -0.59
CA MET A 48 3.52 7.54 -1.11
C MET A 48 2.17 7.80 -0.45
N GLY A 49 1.37 6.79 -0.21
CA GLY A 49 0.05 6.93 0.40
C GLY A 49 -1.12 6.91 -0.59
N HIS A 50 -0.94 6.25 -1.73
CA HIS A 50 -2.03 6.02 -2.67
C HIS A 50 -3.15 5.21 -2.05
N LEU A 51 -4.39 5.58 -2.36
CA LEU A 51 -5.61 4.82 -2.18
C LEU A 51 -6.25 4.70 -3.57
N ALA A 52 -5.64 3.90 -4.42
CA ALA A 52 -6.00 3.77 -5.83
C ALA A 52 -6.36 2.32 -6.17
N VAL A 53 -7.33 2.16 -7.07
CA VAL A 53 -7.69 0.84 -7.59
C VAL A 53 -6.65 0.40 -8.63
N MET A 54 -6.25 -0.87 -8.57
CA MET A 54 -5.23 -1.46 -9.43
C MET A 54 -5.80 -2.66 -10.17
N ASP A 55 -5.43 -2.82 -11.43
CA ASP A 55 -5.96 -3.82 -12.37
C ASP A 55 -4.93 -4.84 -12.87
N ASP A 56 -3.85 -5.03 -12.11
CA ASP A 56 -2.81 -6.04 -12.45
C ASP A 56 -3.40 -7.47 -12.47
N SER A 57 -4.45 -7.72 -11.70
CA SER A 57 -5.24 -8.94 -11.70
C SER A 57 -6.63 -8.71 -11.12
N GLU A 58 -7.57 -9.62 -11.40
CA GLU A 58 -8.92 -9.60 -10.81
C GLU A 58 -8.91 -9.59 -9.28
N ALA A 59 -8.03 -10.39 -8.68
CA ALA A 59 -7.90 -10.47 -7.23
C ALA A 59 -7.39 -9.15 -6.65
N LEU A 60 -6.36 -8.55 -7.26
CA LEU A 60 -5.82 -7.28 -6.79
C LEU A 60 -6.82 -6.14 -6.99
N PHE A 61 -7.56 -6.14 -8.10
CA PHE A 61 -8.65 -5.20 -8.32
C PHE A 61 -9.69 -5.30 -7.20
N ALA A 62 -10.20 -6.50 -6.93
CA ALA A 62 -11.19 -6.73 -5.90
C ALA A 62 -10.72 -6.25 -4.51
N LEU A 63 -9.50 -6.59 -4.12
CA LEU A 63 -8.92 -6.18 -2.83
C LEU A 63 -8.71 -4.67 -2.76
N SER A 64 -8.15 -4.05 -3.80
CA SER A 64 -7.88 -2.61 -3.81
C SER A 64 -9.16 -1.78 -3.85
N ALA A 65 -10.15 -2.17 -4.66
CA ALA A 65 -11.44 -1.50 -4.74
C ALA A 65 -12.23 -1.62 -3.43
N HIS A 66 -12.27 -2.82 -2.83
CA HIS A 66 -12.92 -3.04 -1.54
C HIS A 66 -12.25 -2.20 -0.43
N SER A 67 -10.94 -2.25 -0.35
CA SER A 67 -10.18 -1.52 0.67
C SER A 67 -10.31 0.00 0.50
N ARG A 68 -10.27 0.52 -0.75
CA ARG A 68 -10.48 1.94 -1.02
C ARG A 68 -11.89 2.40 -0.58
N ARG A 69 -12.94 1.58 -0.77
CA ARG A 69 -14.29 1.88 -0.24
C ARG A 69 -14.27 2.02 1.27
N LEU A 70 -13.63 1.10 1.97
CA LEU A 70 -13.48 1.17 3.43
C LEU A 70 -12.74 2.45 3.88
N TRP A 71 -11.71 2.89 3.15
CA TRP A 71 -11.04 4.17 3.38
C TRP A 71 -11.98 5.35 3.15
N THR A 72 -12.78 5.32 2.10
CA THR A 72 -13.75 6.39 1.76
C THR A 72 -14.84 6.51 2.83
N GLU A 73 -15.35 5.39 3.32
CA GLU A 73 -16.33 5.36 4.43
C GLU A 73 -15.76 5.98 5.72
N ARG A 74 -14.45 5.84 5.95
CA ARG A 74 -13.77 6.42 7.11
C ARG A 74 -13.33 7.88 6.92
N ALA A 75 -13.42 8.42 5.70
CA ALA A 75 -12.85 9.74 5.37
C ALA A 75 -13.30 10.86 6.31
N ALA A 76 -14.59 10.89 6.68
CA ALA A 76 -15.13 11.90 7.59
C ALA A 76 -14.62 11.80 9.05
N THR A 77 -14.03 10.65 9.42
CA THR A 77 -13.49 10.41 10.77
C THR A 77 -11.98 10.50 10.85
N LEU A 78 -11.30 10.55 9.70
CA LEU A 78 -9.85 10.69 9.66
C LEU A 78 -9.40 12.02 10.27
N SER A 79 -8.37 11.98 11.09
CA SER A 79 -7.80 13.20 11.66
C SER A 79 -7.14 14.05 10.55
N PRO A 80 -7.06 15.39 10.72
CA PRO A 80 -6.42 16.28 9.72
C PRO A 80 -4.98 15.89 9.37
N GLU A 81 -4.24 15.29 10.31
CA GLU A 81 -2.87 14.82 10.12
C GLU A 81 -2.76 13.68 9.10
N CYS A 82 -3.86 12.95 8.87
CA CYS A 82 -3.92 11.92 7.83
C CYS A 82 -3.82 12.51 6.42
N GLU A 83 -3.98 13.82 6.26
CA GLU A 83 -3.92 14.54 4.98
C GLU A 83 -4.79 13.89 3.90
N ASP A 84 -5.91 13.28 4.29
CA ASP A 84 -6.81 12.64 3.33
C ASP A 84 -7.25 13.63 2.26
N SER A 85 -7.02 13.27 1.00
CA SER A 85 -7.35 14.10 -0.16
C SER A 85 -7.98 13.29 -1.27
N PRO A 86 -9.25 13.55 -1.64
CA PRO A 86 -9.92 12.91 -2.76
C PRO A 86 -9.50 13.56 -4.08
N CYS A 87 -8.19 13.51 -4.38
CA CYS A 87 -7.63 14.18 -5.56
C CYS A 87 -7.90 13.42 -6.87
N GLY A 88 -8.33 12.16 -6.81
CA GLY A 88 -8.44 11.30 -7.98
C GLY A 88 -7.09 10.88 -8.58
N THR A 89 -7.14 9.92 -9.48
CA THR A 89 -5.97 9.47 -10.28
C THR A 89 -6.17 9.78 -11.74
N LEU A 90 -5.14 10.28 -12.41
CA LEU A 90 -5.02 10.35 -13.86
C LEU A 90 -3.99 9.33 -14.35
N TRP A 91 -4.46 8.31 -15.07
CA TRP A 91 -3.63 7.39 -15.83
C TRP A 91 -3.39 7.98 -17.20
N VAL A 92 -2.23 8.56 -17.41
CA VAL A 92 -1.94 9.41 -18.58
C VAL A 92 -1.43 8.56 -19.75
N ALA A 93 -2.05 8.74 -20.92
CA ALA A 93 -1.64 8.18 -22.20
C ALA A 93 -0.72 9.14 -22.95
N ALA A 94 0.46 8.66 -23.33
CA ALA A 94 1.45 9.45 -24.06
C ALA A 94 1.09 9.61 -25.56
N ASP A 95 0.39 8.64 -26.11
CA ASP A 95 0.04 8.53 -27.54
C ASP A 95 -1.30 7.80 -27.75
N GLU A 96 -1.71 7.62 -29.01
CA GLU A 96 -2.97 6.96 -29.38
C GLU A 96 -2.97 5.45 -29.11
N GLU A 97 -1.82 4.79 -29.12
CA GLU A 97 -1.72 3.37 -28.74
C GLU A 97 -2.04 3.20 -27.25
N GLU A 98 -1.46 4.05 -26.41
CA GLU A 98 -1.81 4.08 -24.98
C GLU A 98 -3.26 4.53 -24.75
N MET A 99 -3.80 5.41 -25.62
CA MET A 99 -5.19 5.83 -25.51
C MET A 99 -6.18 4.69 -25.81
N ALA A 100 -5.84 3.74 -26.67
CA ALA A 100 -6.62 2.51 -26.84
C ALA A 100 -6.66 1.70 -25.52
N ARG A 101 -5.50 1.54 -24.88
CA ARG A 101 -5.41 0.85 -23.55
C ARG A 101 -6.16 1.60 -22.45
N VAL A 102 -6.27 2.93 -22.53
CA VAL A 102 -7.12 3.71 -21.61
C VAL A 102 -8.58 3.30 -21.74
N ARG A 103 -9.08 3.07 -22.96
CA ARG A 103 -10.47 2.64 -23.20
C ARG A 103 -10.70 1.24 -22.66
N ASP A 104 -9.80 0.28 -22.92
CA ASP A 104 -9.88 -1.08 -22.39
C ASP A 104 -9.92 -1.06 -20.85
N LYS A 105 -9.06 -0.23 -20.23
CA LYS A 105 -9.02 -0.04 -18.78
C LYS A 105 -10.32 0.59 -18.26
N ALA A 106 -10.89 1.55 -18.98
CA ALA A 106 -12.16 2.17 -18.63
C ALA A 106 -13.31 1.16 -18.66
N ASP A 107 -13.37 0.31 -19.70
CA ASP A 107 -14.37 -0.75 -19.82
C ASP A 107 -14.22 -1.78 -18.70
N PHE A 108 -12.97 -2.18 -18.38
CA PHE A 108 -12.67 -3.10 -17.29
C PHE A 108 -13.16 -2.56 -15.93
N TYR A 109 -12.90 -1.29 -15.64
CA TYR A 109 -13.29 -0.63 -14.39
C TYR A 109 -14.81 -0.45 -14.30
N THR A 110 -15.43 0.03 -15.40
CA THR A 110 -16.89 0.25 -15.46
C THR A 110 -17.67 -1.05 -15.30
N ALA A 111 -17.22 -2.13 -15.94
CA ALA A 111 -17.85 -3.45 -15.80
C ALA A 111 -17.81 -3.99 -14.35
N ARG A 112 -16.92 -3.45 -13.50
CA ARG A 112 -16.78 -3.80 -12.08
C ARG A 112 -17.35 -2.76 -11.11
N GLY A 113 -18.13 -1.81 -11.65
CA GLY A 113 -18.85 -0.81 -10.86
C GLY A 113 -18.03 0.40 -10.44
N GLU A 114 -16.82 0.58 -10.99
CA GLU A 114 -16.03 1.79 -10.75
C GLU A 114 -16.48 2.92 -11.68
N THR A 115 -16.62 4.12 -11.13
CA THR A 115 -16.88 5.34 -11.93
C THR A 115 -15.55 5.87 -12.44
N VAL A 116 -15.42 5.96 -13.76
CA VAL A 116 -14.23 6.49 -14.45
C VAL A 116 -14.62 7.43 -15.57
N GLU A 117 -13.69 8.28 -15.96
CA GLU A 117 -13.86 9.26 -17.04
C GLU A 117 -12.69 9.14 -18.02
N VAL A 118 -12.99 8.96 -19.30
CA VAL A 118 -11.98 9.02 -20.37
C VAL A 118 -11.83 10.47 -20.80
N LEU A 119 -10.67 11.05 -20.56
CA LEU A 119 -10.32 12.42 -20.93
C LEU A 119 -9.55 12.41 -22.25
N ASP A 120 -9.98 13.22 -23.21
CA ASP A 120 -9.17 13.55 -24.39
C ASP A 120 -8.03 14.53 -24.02
N ALA A 121 -7.17 14.86 -24.99
CA ALA A 121 -6.04 15.76 -24.80
C ALA A 121 -6.46 17.15 -24.28
N ALA A 122 -7.61 17.67 -24.73
CA ALA A 122 -8.10 18.99 -24.32
C ALA A 122 -8.62 18.98 -22.87
N ALA A 123 -9.40 17.95 -22.51
CA ALA A 123 -9.92 17.74 -21.18
C ALA A 123 -8.77 17.47 -20.18
N LEU A 124 -7.79 16.66 -20.55
CA LEU A 124 -6.59 16.39 -19.73
C LEU A 124 -5.81 17.69 -19.45
N ARG A 125 -5.56 18.49 -20.50
CA ARG A 125 -4.87 19.78 -20.35
C ARG A 125 -5.61 20.75 -19.43
N LYS A 126 -6.95 20.75 -19.47
CA LYS A 126 -7.77 21.55 -18.58
C LYS A 126 -7.71 21.06 -17.14
N ALA A 127 -7.71 19.72 -16.94
CA ALA A 127 -7.62 19.11 -15.60
C ALA A 127 -6.25 19.32 -14.95
N GLU A 128 -5.16 19.18 -15.73
CA GLU A 128 -3.76 19.34 -15.27
C GLU A 128 -2.94 20.17 -16.27
N PRO A 129 -2.96 21.49 -16.13
CA PRO A 129 -2.25 22.39 -17.04
C PRO A 129 -0.72 22.27 -17.02
N GLN A 130 -0.16 21.67 -15.95
CA GLN A 130 1.27 21.46 -15.78
C GLN A 130 1.82 20.28 -16.59
N LEU A 131 0.94 19.41 -17.08
CA LEU A 131 1.34 18.31 -17.97
C LEU A 131 1.82 18.85 -19.30
N ARG A 132 2.83 18.18 -19.89
CA ARG A 132 3.35 18.56 -21.23
C ARG A 132 2.25 18.55 -22.29
N PRO A 133 2.33 19.40 -23.30
CA PRO A 133 1.47 19.28 -24.49
C PRO A 133 1.77 17.98 -25.27
N GLY A 134 0.80 17.56 -26.09
CA GLY A 134 0.95 16.40 -26.96
C GLY A 134 0.73 15.04 -26.28
N LEU A 135 0.19 15.00 -25.06
CA LEU A 135 -0.38 13.79 -24.48
C LEU A 135 -1.74 13.50 -25.13
N ALA A 136 -2.04 12.22 -25.39
CA ALA A 136 -3.26 11.83 -26.12
C ALA A 136 -4.51 11.91 -25.23
N GLY A 137 -4.36 11.69 -23.91
CA GLY A 137 -5.47 11.75 -22.96
C GLY A 137 -5.15 11.03 -21.66
N ALA A 138 -6.18 10.66 -20.91
CA ALA A 138 -6.05 9.91 -19.67
C ALA A 138 -7.32 9.15 -19.28
N LEU A 139 -7.20 8.14 -18.41
CA LEU A 139 -8.29 7.68 -17.59
C LEU A 139 -8.26 8.42 -16.27
N ARG A 140 -9.35 9.08 -15.91
CA ARG A 140 -9.57 9.64 -14.59
C ARG A 140 -10.37 8.67 -13.74
N VAL A 141 -9.87 8.41 -12.53
CA VAL A 141 -10.55 7.65 -11.47
C VAL A 141 -10.87 8.60 -10.32
N PRO A 142 -12.04 9.25 -10.30
CA PRO A 142 -12.34 10.34 -9.35
C PRO A 142 -12.38 9.91 -7.89
N ALA A 143 -12.73 8.65 -7.63
CA ALA A 143 -12.86 8.14 -6.26
C ALA A 143 -11.53 7.79 -5.60
N ASP A 144 -10.43 7.79 -6.34
CA ASP A 144 -9.10 7.57 -5.78
C ASP A 144 -8.67 8.73 -4.88
N ARG A 145 -7.85 8.41 -3.90
CA ARG A 145 -7.47 9.32 -2.82
C ARG A 145 -5.99 9.17 -2.49
N VAL A 146 -5.51 10.08 -1.68
CA VAL A 146 -4.19 9.96 -1.07
C VAL A 146 -4.28 10.25 0.42
N VAL A 147 -3.40 9.63 1.20
CA VAL A 147 -3.27 9.88 2.65
C VAL A 147 -1.81 10.05 3.04
N HIS A 148 -1.56 10.56 4.24
CA HIS A 148 -0.24 10.51 4.88
C HIS A 148 -0.09 9.19 5.65
N PRO A 149 0.67 8.20 5.14
CA PRO A 149 0.64 6.83 5.67
C PRO A 149 1.01 6.70 7.14
N PRO A 150 2.03 7.41 7.68
CA PRO A 150 2.33 7.33 9.11
C PRO A 150 1.20 7.85 10.00
N ALA A 151 0.51 8.90 9.58
CA ALA A 151 -0.62 9.43 10.36
C ALA A 151 -1.85 8.52 10.27
N ALA A 152 -2.15 7.98 9.08
CA ALA A 152 -3.20 6.98 8.89
C ALA A 152 -2.95 5.72 9.77
N THR A 153 -1.70 5.26 9.85
CA THR A 153 -1.33 4.15 10.73
C THR A 153 -1.58 4.48 12.21
N ARG A 154 -1.16 5.66 12.67
CA ARG A 154 -1.45 6.10 14.06
C ARG A 154 -2.95 6.18 14.34
N PHE A 155 -3.72 6.68 13.39
CA PHE A 155 -5.18 6.74 13.49
C PHE A 155 -5.78 5.33 13.67
N LEU A 156 -5.41 4.35 12.84
CA LEU A 156 -5.89 2.97 12.96
C LEU A 156 -5.49 2.34 14.30
N LEU A 157 -4.25 2.54 14.75
CA LEU A 157 -3.80 2.05 16.06
C LEU A 157 -4.53 2.73 17.23
N GLN A 158 -4.87 4.00 17.10
CA GLN A 158 -5.65 4.71 18.11
C GLN A 158 -7.08 4.16 18.19
N ARG A 159 -7.70 3.86 17.06
CA ARG A 159 -9.00 3.17 17.01
C ARG A 159 -8.92 1.78 17.62
N ALA A 160 -7.90 0.99 17.27
CA ALA A 160 -7.68 -0.30 17.92
C ALA A 160 -7.56 -0.18 19.44
N ARG A 161 -6.82 0.83 19.94
CA ARG A 161 -6.70 1.11 21.39
C ARG A 161 -8.05 1.48 22.03
N SER A 162 -8.88 2.27 21.36
CA SER A 162 -10.21 2.62 21.87
C SER A 162 -11.14 1.40 21.99
N LEU A 163 -10.83 0.32 21.26
CA LEU A 163 -11.49 -0.98 21.31
C LEU A 163 -10.80 -1.97 22.28
N GLY A 164 -9.81 -1.50 23.06
CA GLY A 164 -9.13 -2.29 24.08
C GLY A 164 -7.83 -2.95 23.63
N ALA A 165 -7.35 -2.71 22.42
CA ALA A 165 -6.05 -3.23 21.97
C ALA A 165 -4.88 -2.54 22.70
N SER A 166 -3.80 -3.29 22.96
CA SER A 166 -2.52 -2.76 23.43
C SER A 166 -1.51 -2.69 22.29
N VAL A 167 -0.64 -1.67 22.29
CA VAL A 167 0.42 -1.51 21.32
C VAL A 167 1.74 -1.32 22.05
N ARG A 168 2.68 -2.22 21.79
CA ARG A 168 4.01 -2.25 22.42
C ARG A 168 5.06 -1.98 21.36
N GLU A 169 5.53 -0.75 21.30
CA GLU A 169 6.68 -0.37 20.49
C GLU A 169 8.00 -0.79 21.15
N ARG A 170 9.07 -0.81 20.37
CA ARG A 170 10.42 -1.24 20.81
C ARG A 170 10.40 -2.64 21.47
N THR A 171 9.50 -3.48 20.99
CA THR A 171 9.30 -4.85 21.45
C THR A 171 9.52 -5.78 20.27
N ALA A 172 10.77 -6.16 20.06
CA ALA A 172 11.15 -7.04 18.95
C ALA A 172 10.63 -8.46 19.20
N VAL A 173 9.97 -9.04 18.21
CA VAL A 173 9.62 -10.45 18.17
C VAL A 173 10.78 -11.20 17.52
N GLU A 174 11.35 -12.15 18.27
CA GLU A 174 12.52 -12.95 17.86
C GLU A 174 12.16 -14.24 17.15
N GLY A 175 10.91 -14.66 17.26
CA GLY A 175 10.37 -15.84 16.62
C GLY A 175 8.86 -15.95 16.78
N VAL A 176 8.23 -16.66 15.87
CA VAL A 176 6.80 -16.97 15.90
C VAL A 176 6.58 -18.47 15.70
N GLY A 177 5.45 -18.93 16.16
CA GLY A 177 4.95 -20.28 15.89
C GLY A 177 3.44 -20.33 16.11
N PRO A 178 2.80 -21.46 15.85
CA PRO A 178 1.40 -21.65 16.19
C PRO A 178 1.11 -21.20 17.61
N HIS A 179 0.17 -20.27 17.78
CA HIS A 179 -0.31 -19.78 19.07
C HIS A 179 0.74 -19.11 19.97
N ARG A 180 1.93 -18.73 19.49
CA ARG A 180 2.99 -18.15 20.33
C ARG A 180 3.95 -17.21 19.60
N VAL A 181 4.51 -16.29 20.37
CA VAL A 181 5.61 -15.40 19.94
C VAL A 181 6.76 -15.46 20.94
N ARG A 182 8.00 -15.25 20.49
CA ARG A 182 9.18 -15.15 21.37
C ARG A 182 9.60 -13.69 21.52
N ILE A 183 9.69 -13.23 22.75
CA ILE A 183 10.03 -11.84 23.11
C ILE A 183 11.03 -11.90 24.27
N GLY A 184 12.21 -11.27 24.13
CA GLY A 184 13.24 -11.25 25.16
C GLY A 184 13.68 -12.65 25.62
N GLY A 185 13.77 -13.60 24.68
CA GLY A 185 14.14 -14.98 24.91
C GLY A 185 13.01 -15.89 25.43
N ALA A 186 11.86 -15.33 25.85
CA ALA A 186 10.73 -16.10 26.41
C ALA A 186 9.58 -16.25 25.42
N TRP A 187 8.90 -17.41 25.44
CA TRP A 187 7.68 -17.64 24.67
C TRP A 187 6.46 -17.11 25.42
N SER A 188 5.59 -16.41 24.69
CA SER A 188 4.27 -15.94 25.16
C SER A 188 3.20 -16.54 24.28
N GLU A 189 2.12 -17.03 24.87
CA GLU A 189 1.03 -17.71 24.15
C GLU A 189 -0.16 -16.75 23.89
N ALA A 190 -0.87 -17.01 22.80
CA ALA A 190 -2.13 -16.39 22.43
C ALA A 190 -2.96 -17.38 21.61
N ASP A 191 -4.27 -17.13 21.45
CA ASP A 191 -5.12 -17.97 20.62
C ASP A 191 -4.79 -17.83 19.13
N LEU A 192 -4.17 -16.70 18.72
CA LEU A 192 -3.78 -16.41 17.34
C LEU A 192 -2.56 -15.49 17.28
N VAL A 193 -1.71 -15.73 16.29
CA VAL A 193 -0.61 -14.83 15.90
C VAL A 193 -0.81 -14.38 14.45
N VAL A 194 -0.69 -13.09 14.17
CA VAL A 194 -0.73 -12.51 12.83
C VAL A 194 0.60 -11.85 12.53
N VAL A 195 1.33 -12.33 11.52
CA VAL A 195 2.60 -11.77 11.06
C VAL A 195 2.33 -10.71 9.98
N ALA A 196 2.50 -9.44 10.34
CA ALA A 196 2.32 -8.27 9.47
C ALA A 196 3.62 -7.44 9.37
N ALA A 197 4.78 -8.13 9.30
CA ALA A 197 6.11 -7.54 9.38
C ALA A 197 6.69 -7.13 8.00
N ALA A 198 5.84 -6.98 6.98
CA ALA A 198 6.21 -6.54 5.63
C ALA A 198 7.39 -7.36 5.06
N ALA A 199 8.44 -6.72 4.54
CA ALA A 199 9.59 -7.40 3.94
C ALA A 199 10.48 -8.15 4.95
N THR A 200 10.28 -7.95 6.26
CA THR A 200 10.99 -8.72 7.30
C THR A 200 10.23 -9.97 7.74
N SER A 201 9.03 -10.22 7.22
CA SER A 201 8.24 -11.42 7.53
C SER A 201 9.00 -12.75 7.34
N PRO A 202 9.88 -12.93 6.34
CA PRO A 202 10.70 -14.14 6.20
C PRO A 202 11.70 -14.36 7.33
N GLN A 203 12.06 -13.32 8.10
CA GLN A 203 12.91 -13.51 9.29
C GLN A 203 12.16 -14.25 10.42
N LEU A 204 10.84 -14.18 10.41
CA LEU A 204 9.96 -14.83 11.38
C LEU A 204 9.39 -16.16 10.84
N VAL A 205 9.06 -16.19 9.57
CA VAL A 205 8.53 -17.35 8.83
C VAL A 205 9.38 -17.55 7.58
N PRO A 206 10.49 -18.30 7.66
CA PRO A 206 11.50 -18.37 6.58
C PRO A 206 10.99 -18.89 5.22
N ALA A 207 9.91 -19.67 5.22
CA ALA A 207 9.32 -20.21 4.00
C ALA A 207 8.45 -19.19 3.21
N LEU A 208 8.26 -17.97 3.72
CA LEU A 208 7.51 -16.95 2.96
C LEU A 208 8.38 -16.40 1.82
N PRO A 209 7.93 -16.46 0.57
CA PRO A 209 8.68 -15.98 -0.60
C PRO A 209 8.48 -14.47 -0.76
N ILE A 210 8.96 -13.71 0.21
CA ILE A 210 8.89 -12.24 0.21
C ILE A 210 10.31 -11.69 0.12
N GLU A 211 10.56 -10.86 -0.89
CA GLU A 211 11.86 -10.20 -1.08
C GLU A 211 11.76 -8.67 -0.90
N PRO A 212 12.80 -8.04 -0.32
CA PRO A 212 12.85 -6.58 -0.24
C PRO A 212 13.15 -5.98 -1.62
N ARG A 213 12.18 -5.30 -2.23
CA ARG A 213 12.35 -4.55 -3.47
C ARG A 213 12.51 -3.08 -3.16
N ARG A 214 13.74 -2.55 -3.35
CA ARG A 214 14.06 -1.15 -3.10
C ARG A 214 13.35 -0.23 -4.09
N GLY A 215 12.88 0.93 -3.59
CA GLY A 215 12.33 2.01 -4.40
C GLY A 215 12.74 3.37 -3.86
N HIS A 216 12.92 4.34 -4.77
CA HIS A 216 13.28 5.72 -4.44
C HIS A 216 12.06 6.62 -4.48
N LEU A 217 12.03 7.59 -3.58
CA LEU A 217 11.08 8.70 -3.58
C LEU A 217 11.82 10.02 -3.37
N VAL A 218 11.25 11.08 -3.95
CA VAL A 218 11.67 12.46 -3.76
C VAL A 218 10.47 13.28 -3.31
N ILE A 219 10.66 14.16 -2.34
CA ILE A 219 9.64 15.15 -1.94
C ILE A 219 10.16 16.55 -2.22
N THR A 220 9.29 17.39 -2.77
CA THR A 220 9.60 18.80 -3.04
C THR A 220 9.31 19.69 -1.83
N ASP A 221 9.72 20.94 -1.90
CA ASP A 221 9.17 22.00 -1.09
C ASP A 221 7.69 22.24 -1.45
N ARG A 222 7.04 23.20 -0.81
CA ARG A 222 5.59 23.45 -0.94
C ARG A 222 5.30 24.31 -2.16
N TYR A 223 4.48 23.78 -3.06
CA TYR A 223 3.98 24.43 -4.27
C TYR A 223 2.46 24.20 -4.36
N PRO A 224 1.65 24.87 -3.52
CA PRO A 224 0.20 24.66 -3.51
C PRO A 224 -0.42 24.93 -4.89
N GLY A 225 -1.27 24.00 -5.36
CA GLY A 225 -1.95 24.14 -6.64
C GLY A 225 -1.09 23.81 -7.87
N PHE A 226 0.16 23.34 -7.70
CA PHE A 226 0.98 22.91 -8.83
C PHE A 226 0.38 21.67 -9.53
N LEU A 227 -0.17 20.74 -8.76
CA LEU A 227 -0.83 19.53 -9.25
C LEU A 227 -2.12 19.29 -8.46
N GLY A 228 -3.22 18.99 -9.16
CA GLY A 228 -4.53 18.73 -8.55
C GLY A 228 -4.83 17.25 -8.32
N HIS A 229 -4.28 16.37 -9.16
CA HIS A 229 -4.50 14.92 -9.12
C HIS A 229 -3.20 14.16 -8.86
N GLN A 230 -3.30 12.93 -8.38
CA GLN A 230 -2.15 12.04 -8.57
C GLN A 230 -2.09 11.62 -10.04
N VAL A 231 -0.89 11.67 -10.61
CA VAL A 231 -0.66 11.40 -12.03
C VAL A 231 0.29 10.23 -12.18
N ILE A 232 -0.11 9.24 -12.97
CA ILE A 232 0.63 8.01 -13.22
C ILE A 232 0.66 7.77 -14.73
N GLU A 233 1.82 7.39 -15.29
CA GLU A 233 1.87 6.95 -16.68
C GLU A 233 1.15 5.62 -16.87
N LEU A 234 0.43 5.48 -17.99
CA LEU A 234 -0.31 4.24 -18.26
C LEU A 234 0.60 3.02 -18.38
N GLY A 235 1.80 3.18 -18.92
CA GLY A 235 2.81 2.14 -19.03
C GLY A 235 3.47 1.71 -17.73
N TYR A 236 3.02 2.21 -16.56
CA TYR A 236 3.60 1.92 -15.24
C TYR A 236 3.78 0.42 -14.95
N HIS A 237 2.79 -0.40 -15.34
CA HIS A 237 2.78 -1.84 -15.08
C HIS A 237 3.78 -2.61 -15.94
N ALA A 238 4.00 -2.21 -17.20
CA ALA A 238 4.94 -2.88 -18.08
C ALA A 238 6.38 -2.91 -17.52
N HIS A 239 6.70 -1.95 -16.64
CA HIS A 239 8.00 -1.84 -15.99
C HIS A 239 8.03 -2.48 -14.58
N ALA A 240 6.89 -2.97 -14.07
CA ALA A 240 6.78 -3.45 -12.69
C ALA A 240 7.58 -4.74 -12.42
N PHE A 241 7.78 -5.58 -13.42
CA PHE A 241 8.41 -6.89 -13.30
C PHE A 241 9.83 -6.96 -13.89
N SER A 242 10.36 -5.88 -14.46
CA SER A 242 11.78 -5.79 -14.85
C SER A 242 12.68 -5.56 -13.64
N GLY A 243 13.91 -6.08 -13.67
CA GLY A 243 14.82 -6.06 -12.52
C GLY A 243 15.15 -4.67 -11.98
N GLU A 244 15.57 -3.72 -12.85
CA GLU A 244 15.76 -2.30 -12.54
C GLU A 244 14.88 -1.46 -13.43
N SER A 245 13.96 -0.69 -12.84
CA SER A 245 13.03 0.13 -13.61
C SER A 245 12.71 1.47 -12.95
N VAL A 246 12.27 2.42 -13.78
CA VAL A 246 11.67 3.69 -13.35
C VAL A 246 10.33 3.86 -14.06
N ALA A 247 9.38 4.47 -13.36
CA ALA A 247 8.08 4.82 -13.91
C ALA A 247 7.65 6.18 -13.35
N PHE A 248 6.91 6.93 -14.17
CA PHE A 248 6.37 8.22 -13.77
C PHE A 248 5.16 8.04 -12.85
N ASN A 249 5.28 8.63 -11.66
CA ASN A 249 4.23 8.70 -10.67
C ASN A 249 4.47 9.92 -9.79
N VAL A 250 3.54 10.86 -9.79
CA VAL A 250 3.62 12.07 -8.95
C VAL A 250 2.31 12.26 -8.21
N GLN A 251 2.42 12.52 -6.92
CA GLN A 251 1.29 12.67 -6.01
C GLN A 251 1.35 14.03 -5.31
N PRO A 252 0.29 14.85 -5.37
CA PRO A 252 0.17 16.05 -4.54
C PRO A 252 -0.16 15.68 -3.10
N ARG A 253 0.37 16.48 -2.16
CA ARG A 253 -0.02 16.44 -0.75
C ARG A 253 -0.84 17.69 -0.38
N ARG A 254 -1.70 17.57 0.60
CA ARG A 254 -2.46 18.73 1.11
C ARG A 254 -1.57 19.87 1.62
N THR A 255 -0.35 19.57 2.01
CA THR A 255 0.69 20.54 2.40
C THR A 255 1.23 21.36 1.22
N GLY A 256 0.87 21.01 -0.02
CA GLY A 256 1.40 21.61 -1.25
C GLY A 256 2.70 20.97 -1.74
N GLN A 257 3.24 20.00 -1.05
CA GLN A 257 4.41 19.24 -1.49
C GLN A 257 4.01 18.23 -2.57
N LEU A 258 4.98 17.85 -3.43
CA LEU A 258 4.82 16.76 -4.39
C LEU A 258 5.71 15.60 -3.98
N LEU A 259 5.15 14.38 -3.98
CA LEU A 259 5.90 13.14 -3.92
C LEU A 259 6.13 12.63 -5.34
N ILE A 260 7.38 12.41 -5.69
CA ILE A 260 7.81 11.96 -7.01
C ILE A 260 8.38 10.54 -6.89
N GLY A 261 7.85 9.62 -7.65
CA GLY A 261 8.26 8.22 -7.76
C GLY A 261 8.10 7.74 -9.22
N SER A 262 8.40 6.52 -9.48
CA SER A 262 9.00 5.55 -8.60
C SER A 262 10.12 4.80 -9.31
N SER A 263 10.87 4.07 -8.54
CA SER A 263 11.86 3.13 -9.08
C SER A 263 11.72 1.76 -8.41
N ARG A 264 12.33 0.74 -9.03
CA ARG A 264 12.40 -0.62 -8.51
C ARG A 264 13.77 -1.21 -8.74
N GLU A 265 14.32 -1.88 -7.72
CA GLU A 265 15.58 -2.62 -7.77
C GLU A 265 15.53 -3.82 -6.83
N LEU A 266 16.09 -4.95 -7.27
CA LEU A 266 16.33 -6.14 -6.44
C LEU A 266 17.80 -6.13 -5.97
N VAL A 267 18.07 -5.48 -4.84
CA VAL A 267 19.41 -5.26 -4.28
C VAL A 267 19.50 -5.63 -2.79
N GLY A 268 18.58 -6.47 -2.34
CA GLY A 268 18.46 -6.82 -0.93
C GLY A 268 18.19 -5.59 -0.06
N TRP A 269 18.72 -5.60 1.15
CA TRP A 269 18.53 -4.55 2.15
C TRP A 269 19.52 -3.38 2.03
N ASN A 270 19.95 -3.04 0.82
CA ASN A 270 20.88 -1.91 0.60
C ASN A 270 20.13 -0.55 0.73
N PRO A 271 20.35 0.25 1.80
CA PRO A 271 19.65 1.51 2.02
C PRO A 271 20.25 2.70 1.25
N THR A 272 21.32 2.48 0.49
CA THR A 272 22.02 3.56 -0.22
C THR A 272 21.15 4.06 -1.39
N VAL A 273 20.99 5.38 -1.49
CA VAL A 273 20.32 6.00 -2.64
C VAL A 273 21.13 5.79 -3.90
N ASN A 274 20.56 5.11 -4.90
CA ASN A 274 21.14 5.01 -6.24
C ASN A 274 20.92 6.34 -6.98
N THR A 275 21.96 7.16 -7.06
CA THR A 275 21.88 8.50 -7.64
C THR A 275 21.61 8.48 -9.15
N SER A 276 22.10 7.47 -9.87
CA SER A 276 21.85 7.28 -11.30
C SER A 276 20.36 6.95 -11.55
N LEU A 277 19.81 6.00 -10.80
CA LEU A 277 18.43 5.60 -10.91
C LEU A 277 17.47 6.73 -10.50
N ARG A 278 17.80 7.46 -9.41
CA ARG A 278 17.08 8.68 -9.03
C ARG A 278 17.08 9.73 -10.15
N ALA A 279 18.22 9.95 -10.80
CA ALA A 279 18.32 10.89 -11.91
C ALA A 279 17.48 10.44 -13.12
N ARG A 280 17.42 9.14 -13.41
CA ARG A 280 16.51 8.58 -14.44
C ARG A 280 15.05 8.80 -14.09
N MET A 281 14.67 8.53 -12.82
CA MET A 281 13.31 8.75 -12.32
C MET A 281 12.88 10.23 -12.45
N LEU A 282 13.74 11.17 -12.08
CA LEU A 282 13.46 12.60 -12.21
C LEU A 282 13.41 13.05 -13.69
N ARG A 283 14.25 12.49 -14.56
CA ARG A 283 14.14 12.74 -16.01
C ARG A 283 12.81 12.25 -16.55
N ARG A 284 12.37 11.04 -16.15
CA ARG A 284 11.06 10.51 -16.55
C ARG A 284 9.93 11.40 -16.06
N ALA A 285 9.98 11.87 -14.82
CA ALA A 285 8.99 12.82 -14.30
C ALA A 285 8.95 14.13 -15.10
N ARG A 286 10.11 14.67 -15.51
CA ARG A 286 10.20 15.86 -16.33
C ARG A 286 9.63 15.70 -17.74
N GLU A 287 9.69 14.49 -18.29
CA GLU A 287 9.06 14.19 -19.58
C GLU A 287 7.55 14.42 -19.57
N TYR A 288 6.88 14.18 -18.46
CA TYR A 288 5.44 14.40 -18.29
C TYR A 288 5.12 15.78 -17.67
N LEU A 289 5.95 16.25 -16.75
CA LEU A 289 5.79 17.50 -15.99
C LEU A 289 7.03 18.39 -16.17
N PRO A 290 7.20 19.11 -17.29
CA PRO A 290 8.40 19.93 -17.55
C PRO A 290 8.68 20.96 -16.44
N GLY A 291 7.63 21.55 -15.86
CA GLY A 291 7.71 22.54 -14.79
C GLY A 291 8.35 22.00 -13.49
N ILE A 292 8.46 20.70 -13.32
CA ILE A 292 9.09 20.08 -12.13
C ILE A 292 10.57 20.46 -12.00
N SER A 293 11.21 20.87 -13.11
CA SER A 293 12.63 21.31 -13.13
C SER A 293 12.87 22.60 -12.34
N ALA A 294 11.83 23.41 -12.10
CA ALA A 294 11.91 24.64 -11.32
C ALA A 294 11.64 24.42 -9.82
N LEU A 295 11.29 23.21 -9.42
CA LEU A 295 10.95 22.90 -8.04
C LEU A 295 12.17 22.45 -7.25
N HIS A 296 12.21 22.79 -5.98
CA HIS A 296 13.27 22.38 -5.06
C HIS A 296 12.92 21.07 -4.39
N ALA A 297 13.81 20.07 -4.48
CA ALA A 297 13.71 18.83 -3.73
C ALA A 297 14.23 19.02 -2.29
N VAL A 298 13.40 18.69 -1.31
CA VAL A 298 13.75 18.78 0.11
C VAL A 298 14.43 17.51 0.62
N ARG A 299 13.95 16.36 0.15
CA ARG A 299 14.44 15.06 0.62
C ARG A 299 14.33 13.99 -0.45
N THR A 300 15.30 13.08 -0.44
CA THR A 300 15.26 11.78 -1.14
C THR A 300 15.43 10.67 -0.11
N TRP A 301 14.69 9.58 -0.28
CA TRP A 301 14.87 8.37 0.54
C TRP A 301 14.57 7.12 -0.26
N VAL A 302 14.87 5.97 0.33
CA VAL A 302 14.51 4.65 -0.18
C VAL A 302 13.57 3.95 0.78
N GLY A 303 12.73 3.07 0.24
CA GLY A 303 11.92 2.13 0.97
C GLY A 303 12.06 0.73 0.39
N PHE A 304 11.67 -0.28 1.16
CA PHE A 304 11.71 -1.68 0.76
C PHE A 304 10.30 -2.24 0.70
N ARG A 305 9.83 -2.47 -0.52
CA ARG A 305 8.53 -3.10 -0.75
C ARG A 305 8.63 -4.59 -0.46
N PRO A 306 7.67 -5.19 0.24
CA PRO A 306 7.57 -6.64 0.40
C PRO A 306 7.06 -7.27 -0.89
N ALA A 307 7.96 -7.63 -1.80
CA ALA A 307 7.60 -8.21 -3.10
C ALA A 307 7.37 -9.71 -2.99
N THR A 308 6.31 -10.20 -3.65
CA THR A 308 6.00 -11.61 -3.84
C THR A 308 6.22 -12.01 -5.30
N PRO A 309 6.42 -13.29 -5.63
CA PRO A 309 6.65 -13.74 -7.00
C PRO A 309 5.53 -13.39 -7.98
N ASP A 310 4.28 -13.45 -7.55
CA ASP A 310 3.09 -13.19 -8.35
C ASP A 310 2.48 -11.78 -8.16
N GLY A 311 3.10 -10.94 -7.31
CA GLY A 311 2.64 -9.58 -7.01
C GLY A 311 1.39 -9.48 -6.12
N LEU A 312 0.81 -10.60 -5.68
CA LEU A 312 -0.33 -10.61 -4.77
C LEU A 312 0.12 -10.75 -3.30
N PRO A 313 -0.55 -10.11 -2.35
CA PRO A 313 -0.22 -10.28 -0.94
C PRO A 313 -0.52 -11.69 -0.45
N LEU A 314 0.12 -12.06 0.66
CA LEU A 314 -0.09 -13.28 1.40
C LEU A 314 -1.00 -12.96 2.59
N ILE A 315 -2.25 -13.41 2.55
CA ILE A 315 -3.26 -13.09 3.57
C ILE A 315 -4.02 -14.36 3.93
N GLY A 316 -3.86 -14.84 5.14
CA GLY A 316 -4.57 -16.02 5.62
C GLY A 316 -3.77 -16.87 6.59
N GLU A 317 -4.30 -18.05 6.88
CA GLU A 317 -3.68 -18.99 7.80
C GLU A 317 -2.49 -19.69 7.13
N TRP A 318 -1.32 -19.55 7.76
CA TRP A 318 -0.09 -20.25 7.36
C TRP A 318 -0.02 -21.64 8.01
N GLU A 319 -0.24 -21.70 9.31
CA GLU A 319 -0.38 -22.89 10.12
C GLU A 319 -1.52 -22.67 11.13
N PRO A 320 -2.14 -23.71 11.70
CA PRO A 320 -3.19 -23.54 12.70
C PRO A 320 -2.78 -22.58 13.82
N GLY A 321 -3.49 -21.45 13.94
CA GLY A 321 -3.17 -20.39 14.91
C GLY A 321 -2.02 -19.45 14.56
N LEU A 322 -1.49 -19.53 13.32
CA LEU A 322 -0.51 -18.59 12.79
C LEU A 322 -0.97 -18.05 11.44
N PHE A 323 -1.25 -16.76 11.35
CA PHE A 323 -1.68 -16.06 10.14
C PHE A 323 -0.56 -15.19 9.59
N VAL A 324 -0.62 -14.92 8.29
CA VAL A 324 0.23 -13.97 7.58
C VAL A 324 -0.63 -12.87 6.97
N ALA A 325 -0.15 -11.62 7.02
CA ALA A 325 -0.70 -10.47 6.34
C ALA A 325 0.47 -9.61 5.82
N ALA A 326 1.12 -10.05 4.75
CA ALA A 326 2.36 -9.45 4.23
C ALA A 326 2.45 -9.56 2.71
N GLY A 327 3.53 -9.10 2.10
CA GLY A 327 3.73 -9.24 0.65
C GLY A 327 2.93 -8.27 -0.23
N HIS A 328 2.51 -7.14 0.31
CA HIS A 328 1.63 -6.17 -0.37
C HIS A 328 2.33 -5.30 -1.44
N GLU A 329 3.55 -5.58 -1.77
CA GLU A 329 4.37 -4.82 -2.71
C GLU A 329 4.31 -3.29 -2.43
N GLY A 330 3.95 -2.46 -3.40
CA GLY A 330 3.75 -1.02 -3.25
C GLY A 330 2.35 -0.60 -2.78
N LEU A 331 1.43 -1.54 -2.53
CA LEU A 331 0.01 -1.28 -2.32
C LEU A 331 -0.47 -1.46 -0.87
N GLY A 332 0.45 -1.63 0.07
CA GLY A 332 0.09 -1.91 1.46
C GLY A 332 -0.81 -0.85 2.10
N VAL A 333 -0.71 0.42 1.70
CA VAL A 333 -1.61 1.48 2.19
C VAL A 333 -3.01 1.32 1.61
N THR A 334 -3.10 1.16 0.28
CA THR A 334 -4.37 0.94 -0.42
C THR A 334 -5.12 -0.25 0.16
N THR A 335 -4.44 -1.39 0.28
CA THR A 335 -5.06 -2.69 0.59
C THR A 335 -5.20 -2.97 2.08
N ALA A 336 -4.68 -2.11 2.96
CA ALA A 336 -4.60 -2.36 4.40
C ALA A 336 -5.95 -2.71 5.05
N LEU A 337 -6.99 -1.93 4.78
CA LEU A 337 -8.28 -2.12 5.44
C LEU A 337 -8.98 -3.40 4.96
N GLY A 338 -8.93 -3.68 3.65
CA GLY A 338 -9.44 -4.94 3.09
C GLY A 338 -8.68 -6.16 3.63
N THR A 339 -7.36 -6.05 3.79
CA THR A 339 -6.52 -7.08 4.43
C THR A 339 -6.92 -7.29 5.89
N GLY A 340 -7.09 -6.21 6.66
CA GLY A 340 -7.48 -6.30 8.06
C GLY A 340 -8.84 -6.98 8.23
N GLN A 341 -9.82 -6.61 7.40
CA GLN A 341 -11.15 -7.24 7.41
C GLN A 341 -11.06 -8.72 7.04
N LEU A 342 -10.34 -9.06 5.97
CA LEU A 342 -10.16 -10.45 5.53
C LEU A 342 -9.52 -11.31 6.64
N VAL A 343 -8.47 -10.82 7.29
CA VAL A 343 -7.83 -11.51 8.43
C VAL A 343 -8.83 -11.72 9.57
N ALA A 344 -9.59 -10.68 9.92
CA ALA A 344 -10.56 -10.77 11.01
C ALA A 344 -11.70 -11.74 10.71
N ASP A 345 -12.21 -11.75 9.47
CA ASP A 345 -13.28 -12.67 9.06
C ASP A 345 -12.79 -14.12 9.09
N LEU A 346 -11.61 -14.40 8.51
CA LEU A 346 -11.01 -15.74 8.54
C LEU A 346 -10.72 -16.21 9.96
N ALA A 347 -10.13 -15.36 10.81
CA ALA A 347 -9.81 -15.67 12.20
C ALA A 347 -11.07 -15.93 13.05
N ARG A 348 -12.21 -15.38 12.67
CA ARG A 348 -13.51 -15.57 13.36
C ARG A 348 -14.41 -16.58 12.70
N GLY A 349 -13.96 -17.27 11.64
CA GLY A 349 -14.78 -18.23 10.89
C GLY A 349 -16.00 -17.60 10.21
N ARG A 350 -15.92 -16.31 9.86
CA ARG A 350 -16.96 -15.59 9.13
C ARG A 350 -16.76 -15.76 7.63
N THR A 351 -17.82 -15.62 6.85
CA THR A 351 -17.72 -15.54 5.39
C THR A 351 -17.11 -14.19 5.00
N PRO A 352 -15.91 -14.16 4.38
CA PRO A 352 -15.30 -12.91 3.95
C PRO A 352 -16.07 -12.24 2.81
N ALA A 353 -15.99 -10.91 2.73
CA ALA A 353 -16.50 -10.13 1.61
C ALA A 353 -15.70 -10.35 0.30
N LEU A 354 -14.47 -10.83 0.39
CA LEU A 354 -13.56 -11.13 -0.71
C LEU A 354 -13.26 -12.64 -0.75
N ASP A 355 -13.07 -13.21 -1.95
CA ASP A 355 -12.55 -14.57 -2.06
C ASP A 355 -11.10 -14.60 -1.48
N PRO A 356 -10.84 -15.40 -0.43
CA PRO A 356 -9.52 -15.49 0.17
C PRO A 356 -8.52 -16.31 -0.65
N LYS A 357 -8.98 -17.18 -1.54
CA LYS A 357 -8.12 -18.14 -2.26
C LYS A 357 -6.95 -17.52 -3.01
N PRO A 358 -7.12 -16.40 -3.78
CA PRO A 358 -6.00 -15.78 -4.47
C PRO A 358 -4.92 -15.21 -3.53
N PHE A 359 -5.23 -15.04 -2.25
CA PHE A 359 -4.33 -14.49 -1.24
C PHE A 359 -3.80 -15.55 -0.28
N ASP A 360 -4.22 -16.81 -0.41
CA ASP A 360 -3.74 -17.90 0.46
C ASP A 360 -2.19 -17.91 0.47
N PRO A 361 -1.57 -17.78 1.65
CA PRO A 361 -0.11 -17.73 1.74
C PRO A 361 0.60 -19.03 1.27
N ARG A 362 -0.14 -20.12 1.12
CA ARG A 362 0.36 -21.43 0.63
C ARG A 362 -0.11 -21.76 -0.79
N ARG A 363 -0.64 -20.78 -1.54
CA ARG A 363 -1.08 -20.99 -2.94
C ARG A 363 0.08 -21.50 -3.81
N PRO A 364 -0.16 -22.43 -4.75
CA PRO A 364 0.90 -23.07 -5.53
C PRO A 364 1.76 -22.11 -6.35
N GLU A 365 1.18 -21.02 -6.83
CA GLU A 365 1.82 -20.00 -7.67
C GLU A 365 2.99 -19.33 -6.95
N VAL A 366 2.91 -19.23 -5.63
CA VAL A 366 3.90 -18.56 -4.78
C VAL A 366 4.94 -19.54 -4.24
N MET A 367 4.54 -20.78 -3.96
CA MET A 367 5.41 -21.79 -3.33
C MET A 367 6.36 -22.50 -4.30
N ARG A 368 6.22 -22.27 -5.61
CA ARG A 368 7.05 -22.88 -6.67
C ARG A 368 8.20 -21.99 -7.16
N GLY A 369 8.36 -20.79 -6.57
CA GLY A 369 9.38 -19.80 -6.92
C GLY A 369 10.76 -20.11 -6.30
#